data_e11586e40c64f13fd18ed76fa39c939a
#
_entry.id   e11586e40c64f13fd18ed76fa39c939a
#
_cell.length_a   1.000
_cell.length_b   1.000
_cell.length_c   1.000
_cell.angle_alpha   90.00
_cell.angle_beta   90.00
_cell.angle_gamma   90.00
#
_symmetry.space_group_name_H-M   'P 1'
#
loop_
_entity.id
_entity.type
_entity.pdbx_description
1 polymer ?
#
loop_
_entity_poly.entity_id
_entity_poly.type
_entity_poly.pdbx_seq_one_letter_code
_entity_poly.pdbx_strand_id
1 'polypeptide(L)'
;MEQIIYRPYGSYRFLAWVFICLAIIICLLSYYFILPALFLLIPAFFLFRAGKVMIIADKSGIQLLNEKTSSHRDLLWDQLKCYQLTNNMRGHDVILLSPVPLPPSLAKRYANIGYCSTRLWFDSILIIPLFSAGNSDTLRKFIYQMTELR
;
A
#
# COMPACT_ATOMS: atom_id res chain seq x y z
N MET A 1 13.70 15.58 12.83
CA MET A 1 13.72 15.15 11.42
C MET A 1 12.28 14.90 11.00
N GLU A 2 11.84 15.54 9.94
CA GLU A 2 10.46 15.36 9.46
C GLU A 2 10.40 14.03 8.72
N GLN A 3 9.73 13.06 9.31
CA GLN A 3 9.55 11.72 8.77
C GLN A 3 8.06 11.48 8.61
N ILE A 4 7.64 11.10 7.42
CA ILE A 4 6.23 10.80 7.12
C ILE A 4 6.05 9.30 7.05
N ILE A 5 5.16 8.78 7.88
CA ILE A 5 4.77 7.37 7.89
C ILE A 5 3.40 7.24 7.24
N TYR A 6 3.31 6.44 6.19
CA TYR A 6 2.09 6.17 5.47
C TYR A 6 1.80 4.67 5.39
N ARG A 7 0.57 4.29 5.71
CA ARG A 7 0.09 2.90 5.65
C ARG A 7 -1.04 2.78 4.63
N PRO A 8 -0.75 2.43 3.39
CA PRO A 8 -1.75 2.38 2.32
C PRO A 8 -2.92 1.44 2.63
N TYR A 9 -2.68 0.39 3.38
CA TYR A 9 -3.67 -0.63 3.73
C TYR A 9 -3.98 -0.66 5.23
N GLY A 10 -3.84 0.47 5.94
CA GLY A 10 -4.05 0.54 7.39
C GLY A 10 -5.46 0.12 7.82
N SER A 11 -6.49 0.50 7.05
CA SER A 11 -7.88 0.12 7.26
C SER A 11 -8.15 -1.39 7.12
N TYR A 12 -7.30 -2.14 6.43
CA TYR A 12 -7.45 -3.59 6.26
C TYR A 12 -7.28 -4.35 7.57
N ARG A 13 -6.52 -3.81 8.51
CA ARG A 13 -6.40 -4.40 9.86
C ARG A 13 -7.74 -4.35 10.60
N PHE A 14 -8.43 -3.23 10.51
CA PHE A 14 -9.77 -3.10 11.10
C PHE A 14 -10.75 -4.07 10.44
N LEU A 15 -10.76 -4.13 9.11
CA LEU A 15 -11.61 -5.04 8.37
C LEU A 15 -11.32 -6.52 8.71
N ALA A 16 -10.06 -6.89 8.89
CA ALA A 16 -9.68 -8.23 9.34
C ALA A 16 -10.29 -8.58 10.70
N TRP A 17 -10.28 -7.65 11.65
CA TRP A 17 -10.93 -7.84 12.94
C TRP A 17 -12.44 -8.02 12.82
N VAL A 18 -13.09 -7.28 11.92
CA VAL A 18 -14.52 -7.46 11.65
C VAL A 18 -14.82 -8.88 11.16
N PHE A 19 -14.01 -9.43 10.25
CA PHE A 19 -14.17 -10.81 9.78
C PHE A 19 -13.95 -11.83 10.90
N ILE A 20 -12.98 -11.61 11.78
CA ILE A 20 -12.73 -12.51 12.92
C ILE A 20 -13.92 -12.47 13.89
N CYS A 21 -14.42 -11.30 14.25
CA CYS A 21 -15.58 -11.16 15.12
C CYS A 21 -16.82 -11.82 14.51
N LEU A 22 -17.04 -11.64 13.21
CA LEU A 22 -18.14 -12.28 12.50
C LEU A 22 -18.03 -13.80 12.53
N ALA A 23 -16.84 -14.35 12.30
CA ALA A 23 -16.59 -15.78 12.39
C ALA A 23 -16.90 -16.33 13.79
N ILE A 24 -16.48 -15.62 14.84
CA ILE A 24 -16.78 -16.02 16.23
C ILE A 24 -18.29 -16.01 16.48
N ILE A 25 -19.00 -14.96 16.07
CA ILE A 25 -20.46 -14.85 16.25
C ILE A 25 -21.17 -16.02 15.55
N ILE A 26 -20.78 -16.35 14.31
CA ILE A 26 -21.35 -17.45 13.56
C ILE A 26 -21.11 -18.80 14.27
N CYS A 27 -19.92 -19.02 14.81
CA CYS A 27 -19.61 -20.23 15.58
C CYS A 27 -20.45 -20.35 16.86
N LEU A 28 -20.73 -19.22 17.52
CA LEU A 28 -21.55 -19.21 18.74
C LEU A 28 -23.03 -19.46 18.46
N LEU A 29 -23.52 -19.08 17.28
CA LEU A 29 -24.93 -19.26 16.91
C LEU A 29 -25.29 -20.71 16.61
N SER A 30 -24.39 -21.49 16.01
CA SER A 30 -24.64 -22.91 15.74
C SER A 30 -23.37 -23.67 15.40
N TYR A 31 -23.24 -24.86 15.96
CA TYR A 31 -22.16 -25.80 15.68
C TYR A 31 -22.05 -26.14 14.17
N TYR A 32 -23.16 -26.18 13.46
CA TYR A 32 -23.19 -26.51 12.02
C TYR A 32 -22.52 -25.47 11.15
N PHE A 33 -22.30 -24.25 11.65
CA PHE A 33 -21.68 -23.15 10.89
C PHE A 33 -20.18 -22.98 11.13
N ILE A 34 -19.53 -23.94 11.80
CA ILE A 34 -18.07 -23.89 12.03
C ILE A 34 -17.30 -23.86 10.70
N LEU A 35 -17.70 -24.67 9.73
CA LEU A 35 -17.03 -24.75 8.44
C LEU A 35 -17.12 -23.42 7.66
N PRO A 36 -18.29 -22.81 7.46
CA PRO A 36 -18.41 -21.47 6.87
C PRO A 36 -17.64 -20.39 7.65
N ALA A 37 -17.64 -20.46 8.98
CA ALA A 37 -16.89 -19.50 9.80
C ALA A 37 -15.37 -19.60 9.58
N LEU A 38 -14.82 -20.78 9.39
CA LEU A 38 -13.41 -20.97 9.05
C LEU A 38 -13.03 -20.31 7.71
N PHE A 39 -13.93 -20.31 6.72
CA PHE A 39 -13.69 -19.62 5.46
C PHE A 39 -13.53 -18.10 5.62
N LEU A 40 -14.14 -17.48 6.63
CA LEU A 40 -13.97 -16.06 6.92
C LEU A 40 -12.58 -15.72 7.49
N LEU A 41 -11.89 -16.68 8.09
CA LEU A 41 -10.53 -16.49 8.61
C LEU A 41 -9.49 -16.37 7.49
N ILE A 42 -9.75 -16.94 6.32
CA ILE A 42 -8.84 -16.85 5.16
C ILE A 42 -8.68 -15.40 4.70
N PRO A 43 -9.75 -14.67 4.32
CA PRO A 43 -9.62 -13.27 3.94
C PRO A 43 -9.10 -12.41 5.11
N ALA A 44 -9.50 -12.69 6.35
CA ALA A 44 -8.97 -11.99 7.52
C ALA A 44 -7.44 -12.08 7.61
N PHE A 45 -6.87 -13.27 7.39
CA PHE A 45 -5.43 -13.47 7.40
C PHE A 45 -4.72 -12.64 6.31
N PHE A 46 -5.25 -12.64 5.09
CA PHE A 46 -4.67 -11.84 3.99
C PHE A 46 -4.77 -10.34 4.25
N LEU A 47 -5.90 -9.86 4.76
CA LEU A 47 -6.10 -8.46 5.12
C LEU A 47 -5.16 -8.03 6.25
N PHE A 48 -4.97 -8.89 7.26
CA PHE A 48 -4.02 -8.63 8.34
C PHE A 48 -2.59 -8.49 7.82
N ARG A 49 -2.22 -9.35 6.88
CA ARG A 49 -0.90 -9.33 6.25
C ARG A 49 -0.69 -8.06 5.40
N ALA A 50 -1.70 -7.68 4.61
CA ALA A 50 -1.66 -6.47 3.78
C ALA A 50 -1.55 -5.20 4.62
N GLY A 51 -2.26 -5.12 5.75
CA GLY A 51 -2.24 -3.96 6.64
C GLY A 51 -0.91 -3.70 7.36
N LYS A 52 0.08 -4.59 7.20
CA LYS A 52 1.43 -4.42 7.79
C LYS A 52 2.40 -3.65 6.90
N VAL A 53 2.04 -3.42 5.66
CA VAL A 53 2.87 -2.65 4.73
C VAL A 53 2.92 -1.19 5.16
N MET A 54 4.12 -0.64 5.26
CA MET A 54 4.36 0.73 5.69
C MET A 54 5.35 1.41 4.75
N ILE A 55 5.07 2.64 4.39
CA ILE A 55 5.94 3.50 3.60
C ILE A 55 6.44 4.60 4.52
N ILE A 56 7.74 4.78 4.58
CA ILE A 56 8.40 5.84 5.33
C ILE A 56 9.10 6.75 4.33
N ALA A 57 8.74 8.02 4.34
CA ALA A 57 9.38 9.04 3.53
C ALA A 57 10.14 10.02 4.44
N ASP A 58 11.40 10.24 4.15
CA ASP A 58 12.27 11.19 4.83
C ASP A 58 13.08 12.03 3.83
N LYS A 59 13.99 12.85 4.33
CA LYS A 59 14.85 13.71 3.49
C LYS A 59 15.82 12.94 2.59
N SER A 60 16.13 11.69 2.93
CA SER A 60 17.08 10.86 2.18
C SER A 60 16.40 10.07 1.06
N GLY A 61 15.17 9.64 1.26
CA GLY A 61 14.45 8.81 0.31
C GLY A 61 13.14 8.27 0.83
N ILE A 62 12.65 7.25 0.15
CA ILE A 62 11.45 6.51 0.52
C ILE A 62 11.82 5.06 0.82
N GLN A 63 11.36 4.59 1.95
CA GLN A 63 11.57 3.23 2.42
C GLN A 63 10.26 2.47 2.42
N LEU A 64 10.28 1.26 1.86
CA LEU A 64 9.17 0.32 1.94
C LEU A 64 9.49 -0.75 2.98
N LEU A 65 8.76 -0.74 4.07
CA LEU A 65 8.88 -1.72 5.14
C LEU A 65 7.72 -2.69 5.10
N ASN A 66 8.05 -3.97 5.13
CA ASN A 66 7.10 -5.03 5.40
C ASN A 66 7.48 -5.70 6.71
N GLU A 67 6.75 -5.45 7.77
CA GLU A 67 7.04 -5.92 9.13
C GLU A 67 7.29 -7.44 9.24
N LYS A 68 6.89 -8.23 8.24
CA LYS A 68 7.06 -9.69 8.27
C LYS A 68 8.30 -10.23 7.57
N THR A 69 8.83 -9.54 6.59
CA THR A 69 9.88 -10.12 5.72
C THR A 69 11.22 -9.46 5.85
N SER A 70 11.40 -8.49 6.74
CA SER A 70 12.65 -7.69 6.83
C SER A 70 13.13 -7.14 5.47
N SER A 71 12.28 -7.22 4.44
CA SER A 71 12.61 -6.74 3.11
C SER A 71 12.56 -5.22 3.12
N HIS A 72 13.70 -4.64 3.41
CA HIS A 72 13.99 -3.24 3.28
C HIS A 72 14.21 -2.96 1.79
N ARG A 73 13.41 -2.08 1.22
CA ARG A 73 13.68 -1.54 -0.11
C ARG A 73 13.65 -0.04 -0.02
N ASP A 74 14.77 0.57 -0.37
CA ASP A 74 14.98 2.01 -0.28
C ASP A 74 15.08 2.58 -1.68
N LEU A 75 14.38 3.67 -1.92
CA LEU A 75 14.54 4.49 -3.10
C LEU A 75 15.05 5.87 -2.64
N LEU A 76 16.32 6.12 -2.92
CA LEU A 76 16.91 7.42 -2.62
C LEU A 76 16.41 8.47 -3.60
N TRP A 77 16.19 9.71 -3.12
CA TRP A 77 15.77 10.80 -4.01
C TRP A 77 16.75 11.01 -5.16
N ASP A 78 18.05 10.78 -4.95
CA ASP A 78 19.10 10.90 -5.98
C ASP A 78 18.94 9.91 -7.13
N GLN A 79 18.33 8.79 -6.89
CA GLN A 79 18.08 7.74 -7.88
C GLN A 79 16.76 7.94 -8.63
N LEU A 80 15.90 8.83 -8.13
CA LEU A 80 14.60 9.09 -8.73
C LEU A 80 14.73 9.88 -10.02
N LYS A 81 14.28 9.29 -11.14
CA LYS A 81 14.23 9.94 -12.46
C LYS A 81 12.83 10.24 -12.95
N CYS A 82 11.84 9.58 -12.39
CA CYS A 82 10.45 9.74 -12.81
C CYS A 82 9.53 9.78 -11.59
N TYR A 83 8.76 10.85 -11.50
CA TYR A 83 7.60 10.99 -10.63
C TYR A 83 6.37 11.14 -11.51
N GLN A 84 5.38 10.30 -11.33
CA GLN A 84 4.14 10.37 -12.06
C GLN A 84 2.94 10.12 -11.17
N LEU A 85 2.00 11.06 -11.19
CA LEU A 85 0.68 10.89 -10.59
C LEU A 85 -0.27 10.38 -11.66
N THR A 86 -0.93 9.27 -11.41
CA THR A 86 -1.89 8.65 -12.33
C THR A 86 -3.04 8.04 -11.55
N ASN A 87 -4.10 7.65 -12.25
CA ASN A 87 -5.26 7.03 -11.62
C ASN A 87 -5.32 5.55 -12.02
N ASN A 88 -5.71 4.70 -11.07
CA ASN A 88 -6.00 3.29 -11.37
C ASN A 88 -7.38 3.14 -12.03
N MET A 89 -7.76 1.90 -12.39
CA MET A 89 -9.06 1.57 -13.01
C MET A 89 -10.28 2.02 -12.20
N ARG A 90 -10.15 2.22 -10.88
CA ARG A 90 -11.22 2.66 -9.99
C ARG A 90 -11.21 4.16 -9.70
N GLY A 91 -10.35 4.92 -10.37
CA GLY A 91 -10.24 6.36 -10.19
C GLY A 91 -9.48 6.79 -8.93
N HIS A 92 -8.81 5.86 -8.22
CA HIS A 92 -7.95 6.23 -7.10
C HIS A 92 -6.60 6.72 -7.61
N ASP A 93 -6.10 7.78 -6.99
CA ASP A 93 -4.79 8.33 -7.27
C ASP A 93 -3.67 7.35 -6.88
N VAL A 94 -2.68 7.25 -7.73
CA VAL A 94 -1.49 6.40 -7.53
C VAL A 94 -0.26 7.20 -7.88
N ILE A 95 0.72 7.23 -6.98
CA ILE A 95 2.05 7.78 -7.25
C ILE A 95 2.96 6.67 -7.73
N LEU A 96 3.62 6.89 -8.85
CA LEU A 96 4.67 6.02 -9.39
C LEU A 96 6.00 6.73 -9.25
N LEU A 97 6.95 6.05 -8.60
CA LEU A 97 8.32 6.53 -8.44
C LEU A 97 9.27 5.52 -9.10
N SER A 98 10.09 6.00 -10.01
CA SER A 98 10.99 5.13 -10.78
C SER A 98 12.37 5.74 -10.97
N PRO A 99 13.45 4.93 -10.90
CA PRO A 99 14.78 5.35 -11.28
C PRO A 99 14.97 5.41 -12.81
N VAL A 100 13.93 5.00 -13.58
CA VAL A 100 13.96 5.01 -15.05
C VAL A 100 12.75 5.79 -15.56
N PRO A 101 12.87 6.56 -16.65
CA PRO A 101 11.74 7.24 -17.27
C PRO A 101 10.63 6.24 -17.65
N LEU A 102 9.40 6.56 -17.30
CA LEU A 102 8.23 5.73 -17.54
C LEU A 102 7.35 6.33 -18.63
N PRO A 103 7.13 5.64 -19.75
CA PRO A 103 6.14 6.06 -20.74
C PRO A 103 4.72 5.97 -20.15
N PRO A 104 3.78 6.86 -20.56
CA PRO A 104 2.42 6.95 -20.01
C PRO A 104 1.62 5.64 -20.08
N SER A 105 1.84 4.84 -21.13
CA SER A 105 1.18 3.54 -21.30
C SER A 105 1.58 2.53 -20.23
N LEU A 106 2.86 2.47 -19.88
CA LEU A 106 3.37 1.62 -18.80
C LEU A 106 2.95 2.14 -17.43
N ALA A 107 2.93 3.45 -17.22
CA ALA A 107 2.47 4.04 -15.96
C ALA A 107 1.05 3.60 -15.62
N LYS A 108 0.13 3.65 -16.58
CA LYS A 108 -1.25 3.19 -16.37
C LYS A 108 -1.33 1.70 -16.05
N ARG A 109 -0.50 0.87 -16.68
CA ARG A 109 -0.42 -0.56 -16.39
C ARG A 109 0.06 -0.81 -14.95
N TYR A 110 1.11 -0.14 -14.50
CA TYR A 110 1.61 -0.28 -13.13
C TYR A 110 0.63 0.24 -12.07
N ALA A 111 -0.09 1.32 -12.33
CA ALA A 111 -1.13 1.82 -11.43
C ALA A 111 -2.23 0.76 -11.21
N ASN A 112 -2.61 0.03 -12.24
CA ASN A 112 -3.60 -1.04 -12.15
C ASN A 112 -3.06 -2.28 -11.41
N ILE A 113 -1.79 -2.64 -11.62
CA ILE A 113 -1.13 -3.73 -10.90
C ILE A 113 -1.07 -3.41 -9.39
N GLY A 114 -0.70 -2.19 -9.01
CA GLY A 114 -0.67 -1.76 -7.62
C GLY A 114 -2.03 -1.83 -6.91
N TYR A 115 -3.12 -1.75 -7.68
CA TYR A 115 -4.46 -1.94 -7.15
C TYR A 115 -4.80 -3.42 -6.90
N CYS A 116 -4.42 -4.31 -7.80
CA CYS A 116 -4.71 -5.75 -7.72
C CYS A 116 -3.76 -6.50 -6.79
N SER A 117 -2.65 -5.91 -6.40
CA SER A 117 -1.60 -6.53 -5.61
C SER A 117 -1.20 -5.67 -4.42
N THR A 118 -0.99 -6.30 -3.27
CA THR A 118 -0.38 -5.63 -2.11
C THR A 118 1.13 -5.44 -2.25
N ARG A 119 1.69 -5.84 -3.38
CA ARG A 119 3.08 -5.55 -3.71
C ARG A 119 3.15 -4.13 -4.25
N LEU A 120 3.88 -3.28 -3.55
CA LEU A 120 4.09 -1.88 -3.93
C LEU A 120 5.38 -1.66 -4.73
N TRP A 121 6.14 -2.70 -4.98
CA TRP A 121 7.41 -2.64 -5.69
C TRP A 121 7.48 -3.64 -6.83
N PHE A 122 7.61 -3.14 -8.07
CA PHE A 122 7.72 -3.94 -9.29
C PHE A 122 8.84 -3.37 -10.18
N ASP A 123 9.74 -4.22 -10.65
CA ASP A 123 10.77 -3.86 -11.63
C ASP A 123 11.48 -2.53 -11.33
N SER A 124 11.86 -2.31 -10.07
CA SER A 124 12.44 -1.06 -9.56
C SER A 124 11.49 0.13 -9.50
N ILE A 125 10.20 -0.05 -9.74
CA ILE A 125 9.17 0.98 -9.64
C ILE A 125 8.44 0.83 -8.31
N LEU A 126 8.38 1.91 -7.54
CA LEU A 126 7.58 1.99 -6.33
C LEU A 126 6.20 2.54 -6.68
N ILE A 127 5.16 1.78 -6.36
CA ILE A 127 3.77 2.11 -6.60
C ILE A 127 3.12 2.45 -5.26
N ILE A 128 2.67 3.68 -5.10
CA ILE A 128 2.05 4.17 -3.87
C ILE A 128 0.58 4.48 -4.14
N PRO A 129 -0.34 3.58 -3.77
CA PRO A 129 -1.77 3.89 -3.86
C PRO A 129 -2.15 4.91 -2.80
N LEU A 130 -2.77 6.00 -3.21
CA LEU A 130 -3.30 7.04 -2.33
C LEU A 130 -4.78 6.73 -2.05
N PHE A 131 -5.04 6.04 -0.96
CA PHE A 131 -6.40 5.89 -0.47
C PHE A 131 -6.76 7.11 0.38
N SER A 132 -8.02 7.54 0.33
CA SER A 132 -8.54 8.74 0.98
C SER A 132 -8.45 8.74 2.52
N ALA A 133 -7.99 7.68 3.12
CA ALA A 133 -7.85 7.56 4.57
C ALA A 133 -6.41 7.85 5.02
N GLY A 134 -6.24 8.87 5.86
CA GLY A 134 -4.98 9.14 6.55
C GLY A 134 -4.08 10.18 5.87
N ASN A 135 -2.77 10.05 6.07
CA ASN A 135 -1.75 11.01 5.66
C ASN A 135 -1.41 11.00 4.15
N SER A 136 -2.32 10.56 3.27
CA SER A 136 -2.09 10.47 1.83
C SER A 136 -1.75 11.81 1.20
N ASP A 137 -2.47 12.87 1.57
CA ASP A 137 -2.23 14.22 1.06
C ASP A 137 -0.91 14.81 1.58
N THR A 138 -0.57 14.52 2.82
CA THR A 138 0.70 14.94 3.42
C THR A 138 1.87 14.25 2.72
N LEU A 139 1.77 12.94 2.48
CA LEU A 139 2.76 12.19 1.74
C LEU A 139 2.91 12.70 0.31
N ARG A 140 1.79 12.94 -0.39
CA ARG A 140 1.77 13.48 -1.74
C ARG A 140 2.49 14.83 -1.83
N LYS A 141 2.16 15.77 -0.93
CA LYS A 141 2.81 17.09 -0.88
C LYS A 141 4.29 16.98 -0.59
N PHE A 142 4.68 16.11 0.32
CA PHE A 142 6.08 15.88 0.67
C PHE A 142 6.88 15.33 -0.52
N ILE A 143 6.37 14.29 -1.18
CA ILE A 143 7.03 13.71 -2.37
C ILE A 143 7.15 14.76 -3.47
N TYR A 144 6.09 15.54 -3.71
CA TYR A 144 6.11 16.61 -4.71
C TYR A 144 7.18 17.67 -4.39
N GLN A 145 7.25 18.12 -3.15
CA GLN A 145 8.30 19.07 -2.71
C GLN A 145 9.72 18.52 -2.91
N MET A 146 9.93 17.25 -2.58
CA MET A 146 11.24 16.62 -2.73
C MET A 146 11.64 16.39 -4.18
N THR A 147 10.65 16.29 -5.09
CA THR A 147 10.90 16.15 -6.54
C THR A 147 11.06 17.49 -7.25
N GLU A 148 10.43 18.57 -6.78
CA GLU A 148 10.59 19.92 -7.38
C GLU A 148 11.87 20.65 -6.95
N LEU A 149 12.44 20.30 -5.80
CA LEU A 149 13.69 20.90 -5.29
C LEU A 149 14.94 20.43 -6.07
N ARG A 150 14.75 19.73 -7.18
CA ARG A 150 15.81 19.21 -8.08
C ARG A 150 15.65 19.71 -9.48
#